data_d1f20fa52b35527c3d6fc75241ee0e78
#
_entry.id   d1f20fa52b35527c3d6fc75241ee0e78
#
_cell.length_a   1.000
_cell.length_b   1.000
_cell.length_c   1.000
_cell.angle_alpha   90.00
_cell.angle_beta   90.00
_cell.angle_gamma   90.00
#
_symmetry.space_group_name_H-M   'P 1'
#
loop_
_entity.id
_entity.type
_entity.pdbx_description
1 polymer ?
#
loop_
_entity_poly.entity_id
_entity_poly.type
_entity_poly.pdbx_seq_one_letter_code
_entity_poly.pdbx_strand_id
1 'polypeptide(L)'
;PQPVFGLYGMKIEGFSPVGNGKHMRITVSKGDTRIFAMYFGMTERSFFYSVGDTVDLAVNLDRNEYQGSVRIGVYIRNMRPAGSDDIKVLEGLRLFDRVMHGEELTAEQARAALPDRSLCGAVYTQIKRRGSWSAEYEMLCLRSGFGDDRICAVASAVEVMVQTGVLNRSPTGSIVVNEQSPKVNLEDAQLMKHIRSFL
;
A
#
# COMPACT_ATOMS: atom_id res chain seq x y z
N PRO A 1 -27.50 -7.78 -5.84
CA PRO A 1 -26.18 -7.16 -5.62
C PRO A 1 -26.23 -5.70 -6.11
N GLN A 2 -25.68 -4.76 -5.33
CA GLN A 2 -25.55 -3.38 -5.77
C GLN A 2 -24.45 -3.29 -6.85
N PRO A 3 -24.67 -2.55 -7.94
CA PRO A 3 -23.64 -2.37 -8.96
C PRO A 3 -22.44 -1.60 -8.39
N VAL A 4 -21.24 -1.97 -8.87
CA VAL A 4 -20.00 -1.29 -8.55
C VAL A 4 -19.57 -0.47 -9.76
N PHE A 5 -19.26 0.81 -9.55
CA PHE A 5 -18.79 1.74 -10.57
C PHE A 5 -17.33 2.07 -10.35
N GLY A 6 -16.58 2.25 -11.45
CA GLY A 6 -15.20 2.73 -11.43
C GLY A 6 -15.14 4.25 -11.62
N LEU A 7 -14.44 4.95 -10.74
CA LEU A 7 -14.05 6.35 -10.91
C LEU A 7 -12.53 6.41 -11.05
N TYR A 8 -12.04 6.77 -12.22
CA TYR A 8 -10.62 6.69 -12.55
C TYR A 8 -9.93 8.05 -12.56
N GLY A 9 -8.70 8.10 -12.04
CA GLY A 9 -7.87 9.28 -12.06
C GLY A 9 -8.43 10.43 -11.21
N MET A 10 -9.00 10.13 -10.06
CA MET A 10 -9.57 11.10 -9.14
C MET A 10 -8.49 11.66 -8.22
N LYS A 11 -8.36 12.99 -8.14
CA LYS A 11 -7.45 13.66 -7.22
C LYS A 11 -8.07 13.80 -5.84
N ILE A 12 -7.35 13.43 -4.79
CA ILE A 12 -7.78 13.65 -3.41
C ILE A 12 -7.60 15.13 -3.05
N GLU A 13 -8.69 15.81 -2.74
CA GLU A 13 -8.72 17.22 -2.31
C GLU A 13 -8.71 17.36 -0.78
N GLY A 14 -9.20 16.35 -0.08
CA GLY A 14 -9.23 16.33 1.38
C GLY A 14 -9.87 15.07 1.92
N PHE A 15 -9.64 14.81 3.19
CA PHE A 15 -10.28 13.72 3.91
C PHE A 15 -10.39 14.05 5.40
N SER A 16 -11.36 13.42 6.06
CA SER A 16 -11.56 13.56 7.50
C SER A 16 -12.16 12.30 8.12
N PRO A 17 -11.74 11.92 9.34
CA PRO A 17 -12.37 10.84 10.07
C PRO A 17 -13.80 11.24 10.47
N VAL A 18 -14.71 10.27 10.44
CA VAL A 18 -16.12 10.42 10.86
C VAL A 18 -16.55 9.17 11.64
N GLY A 19 -17.70 9.26 12.31
CA GLY A 19 -18.22 8.13 13.10
C GLY A 19 -17.25 7.69 14.22
N ASN A 20 -16.75 8.64 15.02
CA ASN A 20 -15.75 8.40 16.06
C ASN A 20 -14.45 7.75 15.51
N GLY A 21 -14.02 8.15 14.31
CA GLY A 21 -12.80 7.66 13.68
C GLY A 21 -12.91 6.28 13.02
N LYS A 22 -14.10 5.69 12.98
CA LYS A 22 -14.33 4.36 12.38
C LYS A 22 -14.44 4.38 10.86
N HIS A 23 -14.63 5.54 10.26
CA HIS A 23 -14.87 5.73 8.83
C HIS A 23 -14.15 6.98 8.35
N MET A 24 -13.91 7.07 7.03
CA MET A 24 -13.34 8.27 6.41
C MET A 24 -14.33 8.89 5.44
N ARG A 25 -14.45 10.21 5.50
CA ARG A 25 -15.08 11.01 4.44
C ARG A 25 -13.96 11.56 3.57
N ILE A 26 -14.04 11.31 2.28
CA ILE A 26 -12.99 11.69 1.31
C ILE A 26 -13.63 12.59 0.27
N THR A 27 -12.95 13.69 -0.07
CA THR A 27 -13.31 14.57 -1.16
C THR A 27 -12.35 14.32 -2.30
N VAL A 28 -12.87 13.95 -3.46
CA VAL A 28 -12.09 13.76 -4.68
C VAL A 28 -12.61 14.63 -5.81
N SER A 29 -11.75 14.97 -6.76
CA SER A 29 -12.11 15.78 -7.91
C SER A 29 -11.49 15.26 -9.20
N LYS A 30 -12.15 15.56 -10.34
CA LYS A 30 -11.60 15.39 -11.68
C LYS A 30 -12.17 16.47 -12.59
N GLY A 31 -11.30 17.31 -13.17
CA GLY A 31 -11.75 18.53 -13.85
C GLY A 31 -12.57 19.40 -12.90
N ASP A 32 -13.73 19.84 -13.35
CA ASP A 32 -14.66 20.66 -12.56
C ASP A 32 -15.58 19.86 -11.63
N THR A 33 -15.51 18.53 -11.67
CA THR A 33 -16.36 17.66 -10.87
C THR A 33 -15.71 17.37 -9.52
N ARG A 34 -16.46 17.60 -8.44
CA ARG A 34 -16.08 17.28 -7.06
C ARG A 34 -17.09 16.29 -6.47
N ILE A 35 -16.59 15.24 -5.84
CA ILE A 35 -17.39 14.16 -5.24
C ILE A 35 -17.00 14.02 -3.76
N PHE A 36 -18.01 13.90 -2.91
CA PHE A 36 -17.86 13.51 -1.51
C PHE A 36 -18.21 12.04 -1.38
N ALA A 37 -17.25 11.25 -0.94
CA ALA A 37 -17.40 9.80 -0.81
C ALA A 37 -17.15 9.34 0.63
N MET A 38 -17.86 8.31 1.05
CA MET A 38 -17.69 7.66 2.35
C MET A 38 -16.93 6.35 2.18
N TYR A 39 -15.90 6.16 2.99
CA TYR A 39 -15.17 4.90 3.07
C TYR A 39 -15.43 4.27 4.44
N PHE A 40 -16.40 3.36 4.49
CA PHE A 40 -16.76 2.68 5.72
C PHE A 40 -15.68 1.68 6.14
N GLY A 41 -15.41 1.62 7.45
CA GLY A 41 -14.37 0.74 8.01
C GLY A 41 -12.93 1.23 7.84
N MET A 42 -12.70 2.27 7.02
CA MET A 42 -11.39 2.89 6.87
C MET A 42 -11.14 3.85 8.02
N THR A 43 -10.02 3.68 8.70
CA THR A 43 -9.56 4.58 9.77
C THR A 43 -8.42 5.47 9.29
N GLU A 44 -8.18 6.59 9.97
CA GLU A 44 -7.05 7.47 9.66
C GLU A 44 -5.70 6.72 9.71
N ARG A 45 -5.55 5.81 10.66
CA ARG A 45 -4.35 5.00 10.81
C ARG A 45 -4.10 4.08 9.60
N SER A 46 -5.18 3.55 9.00
CA SER A 46 -5.13 2.66 7.84
C SER A 46 -5.21 3.38 6.50
N PHE A 47 -5.39 4.71 6.50
CA PHE A 47 -5.50 5.52 5.30
C PHE A 47 -4.11 6.03 4.88
N PHE A 48 -3.50 5.40 3.87
CA PHE A 48 -2.12 5.67 3.43
C PHE A 48 -2.01 6.72 2.33
N TYR A 49 -3.11 7.35 1.94
CA TYR A 49 -3.15 8.39 0.92
C TYR A 49 -2.96 9.80 1.52
N SER A 50 -2.60 10.73 0.67
CA SER A 50 -2.40 12.14 1.02
C SER A 50 -3.23 13.05 0.10
N VAL A 51 -3.51 14.27 0.54
CA VAL A 51 -4.07 15.31 -0.34
C VAL A 51 -3.13 15.52 -1.52
N GLY A 52 -3.69 15.56 -2.72
CA GLY A 52 -2.95 15.68 -3.98
C GLY A 52 -2.68 14.34 -4.68
N ASP A 53 -2.82 13.20 -4.00
CA ASP A 53 -2.71 11.89 -4.66
C ASP A 53 -3.83 11.71 -5.68
N THR A 54 -3.49 11.00 -6.75
CA THR A 54 -4.46 10.57 -7.77
C THR A 54 -4.77 9.09 -7.57
N VAL A 55 -6.06 8.76 -7.53
CA VAL A 55 -6.56 7.42 -7.19
C VAL A 55 -7.63 6.95 -8.15
N ASP A 56 -7.75 5.63 -8.26
CA ASP A 56 -8.90 4.96 -8.85
C ASP A 56 -9.78 4.41 -7.71
N LEU A 57 -11.09 4.57 -7.84
CA LEU A 57 -12.06 4.17 -6.83
C LEU A 57 -13.05 3.16 -7.41
N ALA A 58 -13.32 2.10 -6.68
CA ALA A 58 -14.49 1.26 -6.87
C ALA A 58 -15.57 1.73 -5.88
N VAL A 59 -16.72 2.15 -6.38
CA VAL A 59 -17.77 2.76 -5.56
C VAL A 59 -19.13 2.10 -5.79
N ASN A 60 -19.96 2.07 -4.74
CA ASN A 60 -21.40 1.90 -4.87
C ASN A 60 -22.07 3.28 -4.82
N LEU A 61 -23.17 3.41 -5.54
CA LEU A 61 -24.03 4.59 -5.51
C LEU A 61 -25.34 4.23 -4.80
N ASP A 62 -25.84 5.12 -3.97
CA ASP A 62 -27.13 4.97 -3.31
C ASP A 62 -27.93 6.25 -3.42
N ARG A 63 -29.24 6.12 -3.62
CA ARG A 63 -30.17 7.25 -3.68
C ARG A 63 -30.70 7.51 -2.27
N ASN A 64 -30.22 8.58 -1.67
CA ASN A 64 -30.69 9.04 -0.37
C ASN A 64 -31.72 10.16 -0.55
N GLU A 65 -32.92 9.97 0.01
CA GLU A 65 -33.95 11.00 0.05
C GLU A 65 -34.11 11.49 1.48
N TYR A 66 -33.86 12.78 1.68
CA TYR A 66 -33.98 13.41 2.98
C TYR A 66 -34.70 14.77 2.84
N GLN A 67 -35.81 14.96 3.54
CA GLN A 67 -36.61 16.20 3.52
C GLN A 67 -36.98 16.69 2.10
N GLY A 68 -37.35 15.74 1.21
CA GLY A 68 -37.73 16.06 -0.18
C GLY A 68 -36.56 16.36 -1.12
N SER A 69 -35.34 16.33 -0.62
CA SER A 69 -34.12 16.45 -1.46
C SER A 69 -33.54 15.09 -1.75
N VAL A 70 -33.31 14.80 -3.04
CA VAL A 70 -32.64 13.57 -3.50
C VAL A 70 -31.15 13.86 -3.64
N ARG A 71 -30.33 13.04 -2.98
CA ARG A 71 -28.86 13.10 -3.09
C ARG A 71 -28.32 11.71 -3.44
N ILE A 72 -27.29 11.68 -4.25
CA ILE A 72 -26.55 10.45 -4.51
C ILE A 72 -25.44 10.31 -3.48
N GLY A 73 -25.52 9.26 -2.65
CA GLY A 73 -24.45 8.82 -1.77
C GLY A 73 -23.41 8.03 -2.56
N VAL A 74 -22.15 8.36 -2.39
CA VAL A 74 -21.03 7.63 -3.00
C VAL A 74 -20.27 6.90 -1.90
N TYR A 75 -20.18 5.58 -2.02
CA TYR A 75 -19.60 4.71 -1.00
C TYR A 75 -18.43 3.93 -1.58
N ILE A 76 -17.22 4.21 -1.08
CA ILE A 76 -15.99 3.56 -1.53
C ILE A 76 -15.97 2.11 -1.03
N ARG A 77 -15.77 1.19 -1.96
CA ARG A 77 -15.57 -0.24 -1.71
C ARG A 77 -14.11 -0.60 -1.74
N ASN A 78 -13.36 0.02 -2.65
CA ASN A 78 -11.92 -0.13 -2.77
C ASN A 78 -11.29 1.15 -3.35
N MET A 79 -10.02 1.35 -3.07
CA MET A 79 -9.22 2.48 -3.55
C MET A 79 -7.80 1.99 -3.85
N ARG A 80 -7.24 2.45 -4.97
CA ARG A 80 -5.86 2.17 -5.34
C ARG A 80 -5.20 3.43 -5.93
N PRO A 81 -3.86 3.49 -6.02
CA PRO A 81 -3.17 4.53 -6.79
C PRO A 81 -3.66 4.52 -8.25
N ALA A 82 -3.86 5.70 -8.85
CA ALA A 82 -4.26 5.78 -10.24
C ALA A 82 -3.14 5.29 -11.17
N GLY A 83 -3.54 4.52 -12.19
CA GLY A 83 -2.61 3.96 -13.16
C GLY A 83 -1.81 2.76 -12.67
N SER A 84 -2.16 2.20 -11.51
CA SER A 84 -1.61 0.94 -11.03
C SER A 84 -1.87 -0.19 -12.01
N ASP A 85 -0.84 -0.99 -12.29
CA ASP A 85 -0.92 -2.17 -13.14
C ASP A 85 -1.25 -3.40 -12.27
N ASP A 86 -2.54 -3.73 -12.17
CA ASP A 86 -3.02 -4.84 -11.35
C ASP A 86 -2.33 -6.18 -11.66
N ILE A 87 -1.92 -6.39 -12.92
CA ILE A 87 -1.22 -7.63 -13.32
C ILE A 87 0.16 -7.65 -12.69
N LYS A 88 0.94 -6.58 -12.83
CA LYS A 88 2.27 -6.48 -12.22
C LYS A 88 2.23 -6.53 -10.69
N VAL A 89 1.24 -5.86 -10.09
CA VAL A 89 1.02 -5.92 -8.63
C VAL A 89 0.80 -7.36 -8.19
N LEU A 90 -0.14 -8.06 -8.85
CA LEU A 90 -0.46 -9.44 -8.50
C LEU A 90 0.70 -10.40 -8.74
N GLU A 91 1.41 -10.27 -9.87
CA GLU A 91 2.59 -11.08 -10.18
C GLU A 91 3.71 -10.83 -9.18
N GLY A 92 3.98 -9.57 -8.82
CA GLY A 92 4.97 -9.21 -7.82
C GLY A 92 4.65 -9.78 -6.42
N LEU A 93 3.39 -9.73 -5.99
CA LEU A 93 2.96 -10.30 -4.72
C LEU A 93 3.00 -11.84 -4.73
N ARG A 94 2.64 -12.49 -5.83
CA ARG A 94 2.78 -13.94 -5.99
C ARG A 94 4.25 -14.38 -5.96
N LEU A 95 5.12 -13.62 -6.60
CA LEU A 95 6.56 -13.89 -6.54
C LEU A 95 7.08 -13.74 -5.11
N PHE A 96 6.66 -12.69 -4.41
CA PHE A 96 7.03 -12.50 -3.00
C PHE A 96 6.55 -13.66 -2.11
N ASP A 97 5.32 -14.15 -2.31
CA ASP A 97 4.79 -15.30 -1.58
C ASP A 97 5.67 -16.56 -1.79
N ARG A 98 6.07 -16.86 -3.03
CA ARG A 98 6.99 -17.94 -3.35
C ARG A 98 8.35 -17.77 -2.68
N VAL A 99 8.91 -16.56 -2.70
CA VAL A 99 10.16 -16.22 -2.02
C VAL A 99 10.06 -16.49 -0.51
N MET A 100 8.95 -16.11 0.11
CA MET A 100 8.69 -16.34 1.54
C MET A 100 8.56 -17.82 1.90
N HIS A 101 8.05 -18.65 0.99
CA HIS A 101 7.96 -20.10 1.17
C HIS A 101 9.26 -20.85 0.82
N GLY A 102 10.32 -20.14 0.42
CA GLY A 102 11.60 -20.75 0.07
C GLY A 102 11.58 -21.57 -1.21
N GLU A 103 10.67 -21.25 -2.15
CA GLU A 103 10.57 -21.94 -3.42
C GLU A 103 11.76 -21.61 -4.35
N GLU A 104 12.02 -22.50 -5.29
CA GLU A 104 13.02 -22.28 -6.35
C GLU A 104 12.59 -21.11 -7.24
N LEU A 105 13.57 -20.29 -7.61
CA LEU A 105 13.40 -19.12 -8.45
C LEU A 105 14.23 -19.26 -9.73
N THR A 106 13.74 -18.69 -10.82
CA THR A 106 14.63 -18.41 -11.97
C THR A 106 15.54 -17.25 -11.64
N ALA A 107 16.65 -17.11 -12.36
CA ALA A 107 17.56 -15.97 -12.18
C ALA A 107 16.86 -14.61 -12.43
N GLU A 108 15.87 -14.55 -13.33
CA GLU A 108 15.06 -13.36 -13.57
C GLU A 108 14.18 -13.04 -12.38
N GLN A 109 13.50 -14.03 -11.82
CA GLN A 109 12.67 -13.88 -10.61
C GLN A 109 13.51 -13.47 -9.41
N ALA A 110 14.70 -14.05 -9.24
CA ALA A 110 15.61 -13.66 -8.18
C ALA A 110 16.06 -12.21 -8.30
N ARG A 111 16.37 -11.72 -9.53
CA ARG A 111 16.68 -10.29 -9.77
C ARG A 111 15.49 -9.38 -9.45
N ALA A 112 14.28 -9.77 -9.82
CA ALA A 112 13.07 -9.01 -9.55
C ALA A 112 12.74 -8.95 -8.05
N ALA A 113 13.06 -10.00 -7.29
CA ALA A 113 12.83 -10.10 -5.85
C ALA A 113 13.93 -9.45 -5.00
N LEU A 114 15.15 -9.29 -5.54
CA LEU A 114 16.31 -8.83 -4.77
C LEU A 114 16.21 -7.34 -4.44
N PRO A 115 16.14 -6.95 -3.15
CA PRO A 115 16.25 -5.56 -2.77
C PRO A 115 17.71 -5.11 -2.71
N ASP A 116 18.01 -3.98 -3.30
CA ASP A 116 19.30 -3.32 -3.11
C ASP A 116 19.27 -2.36 -1.90
N ARG A 117 20.46 -1.85 -1.53
CA ARG A 117 20.61 -0.95 -0.39
C ARG A 117 19.83 0.37 -0.55
N SER A 118 19.75 0.88 -1.77
CA SER A 118 19.01 2.13 -2.06
C SER A 118 17.51 1.94 -1.84
N LEU A 119 16.96 0.84 -2.34
CA LEU A 119 15.56 0.46 -2.16
C LEU A 119 15.24 0.24 -0.68
N CYS A 120 16.08 -0.50 0.06
CA CYS A 120 15.91 -0.67 1.51
C CYS A 120 15.91 0.66 2.25
N GLY A 121 16.81 1.58 1.89
CA GLY A 121 16.88 2.92 2.48
C GLY A 121 15.64 3.77 2.20
N ALA A 122 15.11 3.72 0.98
CA ALA A 122 13.89 4.43 0.61
C ALA A 122 12.67 3.89 1.38
N VAL A 123 12.50 2.56 1.42
CA VAL A 123 11.43 1.89 2.17
C VAL A 123 11.51 2.21 3.68
N TYR A 124 12.70 2.10 4.28
CA TYR A 124 12.94 2.46 5.68
C TYR A 124 12.52 3.91 5.97
N THR A 125 12.90 4.83 5.09
CA THR A 125 12.60 6.27 5.25
C THR A 125 11.10 6.52 5.25
N GLN A 126 10.34 5.85 4.39
CA GLN A 126 8.88 5.98 4.35
C GLN A 126 8.22 5.43 5.63
N ILE A 127 8.63 4.26 6.09
CA ILE A 127 8.12 3.65 7.33
C ILE A 127 8.43 4.54 8.54
N LYS A 128 9.67 5.05 8.64
CA LYS A 128 10.10 5.96 9.70
C LYS A 128 9.30 7.26 9.71
N ARG A 129 9.11 7.88 8.54
CA ARG A 129 8.36 9.14 8.39
C ARG A 129 6.92 9.01 8.86
N ARG A 130 6.29 7.86 8.63
CA ARG A 130 4.90 7.61 9.02
C ARG A 130 4.77 7.07 10.45
N GLY A 131 5.82 6.53 11.03
CA GLY A 131 5.86 5.89 12.35
C GLY A 131 5.44 4.41 12.34
N SER A 132 4.54 4.01 11.44
CA SER A 132 4.15 2.60 11.26
C SER A 132 3.62 2.36 9.86
N TRP A 133 3.66 1.12 9.38
CA TRP A 133 3.13 0.71 8.08
C TRP A 133 2.39 -0.62 8.19
N SER A 134 1.23 -0.76 7.54
CA SER A 134 0.57 -2.05 7.33
C SER A 134 1.17 -2.75 6.11
N ALA A 135 0.78 -4.00 5.86
CA ALA A 135 1.34 -4.80 4.76
C ALA A 135 0.82 -4.42 3.35
N GLU A 136 0.45 -3.16 3.12
CA GLU A 136 0.05 -2.66 1.79
C GLU A 136 1.29 -2.26 0.99
N TYR A 137 1.90 -3.23 0.30
CA TYR A 137 3.16 -3.05 -0.42
C TYR A 137 3.03 -2.17 -1.66
N GLU A 138 1.87 -2.15 -2.32
CA GLU A 138 1.62 -1.29 -3.49
C GLU A 138 1.81 0.18 -3.13
N MET A 139 1.16 0.64 -2.07
CA MET A 139 1.31 2.01 -1.60
C MET A 139 2.73 2.29 -1.06
N LEU A 140 3.36 1.33 -0.41
CA LEU A 140 4.74 1.47 0.05
C LEU A 140 5.70 1.60 -1.14
N CYS A 141 5.48 0.84 -2.20
CA CYS A 141 6.24 0.89 -3.45
C CYS A 141 6.16 2.29 -4.07
N LEU A 142 4.93 2.78 -4.27
CA LEU A 142 4.68 4.13 -4.81
C LEU A 142 5.33 5.22 -3.94
N ARG A 143 5.13 5.19 -2.62
CA ARG A 143 5.69 6.19 -1.70
C ARG A 143 7.20 6.15 -1.60
N SER A 144 7.81 5.01 -1.87
CA SER A 144 9.26 4.85 -1.92
C SER A 144 9.86 5.25 -3.26
N GLY A 145 9.01 5.65 -4.25
CA GLY A 145 9.44 6.12 -5.56
C GLY A 145 9.69 5.01 -6.59
N PHE A 146 9.08 3.83 -6.40
CA PHE A 146 9.22 2.70 -7.30
C PHE A 146 7.92 2.40 -8.03
N GLY A 147 8.03 1.79 -9.22
CA GLY A 147 6.90 1.29 -9.99
C GLY A 147 6.43 -0.09 -9.53
N ASP A 148 5.27 -0.52 -10.05
CA ASP A 148 4.62 -1.79 -9.68
C ASP A 148 5.47 -3.03 -9.98
N ASP A 149 6.41 -2.94 -10.91
CA ASP A 149 7.40 -3.97 -11.22
C ASP A 149 8.39 -4.24 -10.07
N ARG A 150 8.46 -3.34 -9.08
CA ARG A 150 9.36 -3.47 -7.91
C ARG A 150 8.67 -3.94 -6.64
N ILE A 151 7.38 -4.27 -6.68
CA ILE A 151 6.60 -4.68 -5.50
C ILE A 151 7.23 -5.85 -4.77
N CYS A 152 7.68 -6.89 -5.48
CA CYS A 152 8.36 -8.04 -4.87
C CYS A 152 9.62 -7.59 -4.11
N ALA A 153 10.47 -6.76 -4.72
CA ALA A 153 11.68 -6.26 -4.07
C ALA A 153 11.38 -5.37 -2.86
N VAL A 154 10.33 -4.54 -2.92
CA VAL A 154 9.87 -3.70 -1.79
C VAL A 154 9.38 -4.57 -0.63
N ALA A 155 8.57 -5.59 -0.90
CA ALA A 155 8.10 -6.54 0.11
C ALA A 155 9.27 -7.34 0.71
N SER A 156 10.20 -7.80 -0.14
CA SER A 156 11.45 -8.47 0.29
C SER A 156 12.32 -7.56 1.15
N ALA A 157 12.43 -6.26 0.82
CA ALA A 157 13.18 -5.30 1.64
C ALA A 157 12.60 -5.16 3.05
N VAL A 158 11.28 -5.10 3.18
CA VAL A 158 10.62 -5.07 4.49
C VAL A 158 10.99 -6.32 5.29
N GLU A 159 10.88 -7.50 4.69
CA GLU A 159 11.15 -8.76 5.37
C GLU A 159 12.63 -8.91 5.75
N VAL A 160 13.55 -8.57 4.85
CA VAL A 160 15.00 -8.51 5.13
C VAL A 160 15.30 -7.61 6.33
N MET A 161 14.68 -6.43 6.39
CA MET A 161 14.85 -5.50 7.51
C MET A 161 14.20 -6.01 8.81
N VAL A 162 13.12 -6.79 8.72
CA VAL A 162 12.51 -7.45 9.89
C VAL A 162 13.43 -8.57 10.39
N GLN A 163 13.95 -9.43 9.51
CA GLN A 163 14.85 -10.52 9.86
C GLN A 163 16.17 -10.05 10.48
N THR A 164 16.64 -8.88 10.06
CA THR A 164 17.86 -8.28 10.60
C THR A 164 17.62 -7.37 11.82
N GLY A 165 16.36 -7.21 12.25
CA GLY A 165 16.01 -6.41 13.42
C GLY A 165 16.05 -4.90 13.21
N VAL A 166 16.14 -4.42 11.96
CA VAL A 166 16.00 -2.98 11.61
C VAL A 166 14.55 -2.52 11.75
N LEU A 167 13.62 -3.40 11.41
CA LEU A 167 12.20 -3.21 11.58
C LEU A 167 11.63 -4.28 12.52
N ASN A 168 10.53 -3.96 13.19
CA ASN A 168 9.78 -4.88 14.02
C ASN A 168 8.34 -5.04 13.49
N ARG A 169 7.75 -6.22 13.68
CA ARG A 169 6.30 -6.42 13.54
C ARG A 169 5.63 -6.19 14.89
N SER A 170 4.64 -5.30 14.92
CA SER A 170 3.78 -5.14 16.08
C SER A 170 2.84 -6.34 16.24
N PRO A 171 2.23 -6.54 17.42
CA PRO A 171 1.22 -7.59 17.63
C PRO A 171 0.01 -7.48 16.67
N THR A 172 -0.26 -6.30 16.12
CA THR A 172 -1.32 -6.04 15.13
C THR A 172 -0.86 -6.22 13.69
N GLY A 173 0.39 -6.71 13.46
CA GLY A 173 0.96 -6.95 12.13
C GLY A 173 1.55 -5.71 11.45
N SER A 174 1.44 -4.52 12.05
CA SER A 174 2.06 -3.31 11.49
C SER A 174 3.58 -3.36 11.62
N ILE A 175 4.28 -2.82 10.62
CA ILE A 175 5.73 -2.68 10.60
C ILE A 175 6.10 -1.34 11.24
N VAL A 176 7.08 -1.36 12.15
CA VAL A 176 7.60 -0.19 12.85
C VAL A 176 9.14 -0.20 12.84
N VAL A 177 9.75 0.97 12.91
CA VAL A 177 11.21 1.06 13.02
C VAL A 177 11.66 0.58 14.39
N ASN A 178 12.73 -0.22 14.45
CA ASN A 178 13.41 -0.55 15.69
C ASN A 178 14.47 0.51 15.98
N GLU A 179 14.15 1.45 16.85
CA GLU A 179 15.07 2.54 17.22
C GLU A 179 16.33 2.06 17.97
N GLN A 180 16.29 0.85 18.52
CA GLN A 180 17.41 0.22 19.22
C GLN A 180 18.22 -0.72 18.33
N SER A 181 17.94 -0.75 17.02
CA SER A 181 18.65 -1.63 16.09
C SER A 181 20.14 -1.26 16.05
N PRO A 182 21.05 -2.22 16.27
CA PRO A 182 22.48 -2.00 16.01
C PRO A 182 22.74 -1.81 14.52
N LYS A 183 23.96 -1.44 14.15
CA LYS A 183 24.40 -1.54 12.75
C LYS A 183 24.38 -3.00 12.33
N VAL A 184 23.59 -3.32 11.32
CA VAL A 184 23.42 -4.67 10.79
C VAL A 184 23.85 -4.74 9.32
N ASN A 185 24.25 -5.94 8.89
CA ASN A 185 24.43 -6.23 7.48
C ASN A 185 23.16 -6.90 6.95
N LEU A 186 22.47 -6.27 6.01
CA LEU A 186 21.24 -6.81 5.42
C LEU A 186 21.47 -8.14 4.67
N GLU A 187 22.71 -8.40 4.24
CA GLU A 187 23.09 -9.65 3.58
C GLU A 187 23.00 -10.87 4.52
N ASP A 188 22.95 -10.64 5.83
CA ASP A 188 22.85 -11.73 6.82
C ASP A 188 21.43 -12.30 6.92
N ALA A 189 20.43 -11.60 6.38
CA ALA A 189 19.05 -12.09 6.31
C ALA A 189 18.93 -13.41 5.55
N GLN A 190 18.15 -14.34 6.08
CA GLN A 190 17.89 -15.63 5.43
C GLN A 190 17.26 -15.45 4.04
N LEU A 191 16.32 -14.52 3.93
CA LEU A 191 15.64 -14.20 2.68
C LEU A 191 16.63 -13.68 1.63
N MET A 192 17.58 -12.82 2.02
CA MET A 192 18.62 -12.31 1.13
C MET A 192 19.51 -13.44 0.59
N LYS A 193 19.94 -14.35 1.47
CA LYS A 193 20.76 -15.52 1.10
C LYS A 193 19.99 -16.44 0.16
N HIS A 194 18.71 -16.69 0.45
CA HIS A 194 17.86 -17.51 -0.41
C HIS A 194 17.73 -16.91 -1.82
N ILE A 195 17.36 -15.64 -1.95
CA ILE A 195 17.22 -14.99 -3.26
C ILE A 195 18.55 -15.03 -4.04
N ARG A 196 19.69 -14.76 -3.37
CA ARG A 196 21.01 -14.75 -4.01
C ARG A 196 21.49 -16.11 -4.47
N SER A 197 20.99 -17.20 -3.89
CA SER A 197 21.40 -18.56 -4.30
C SER A 197 20.96 -18.91 -5.72
N PHE A 198 20.10 -18.09 -6.36
CA PHE A 198 19.62 -18.26 -7.73
C PHE A 198 20.25 -17.28 -8.74
N LEU A 199 21.23 -16.47 -8.31
CA LEU A 199 21.96 -15.51 -9.15
C LEU A 199 23.36 -15.95 -9.43
#